data_b572ef268cef1121123960aab090cb93
#
_entry.id   b572ef268cef1121123960aab090cb93
#
_cell.length_a   1.000
_cell.length_b   1.000
_cell.length_c   1.000
_cell.angle_alpha   90.00
_cell.angle_beta   90.00
_cell.angle_gamma   90.00
#
_symmetry.space_group_name_H-M   'P 1'
#
loop_
_entity.id
_entity.type
_entity.pdbx_description
1 polymer ?
#
loop_
_entity_poly.entity_id
_entity_poly.type
_entity_poly.pdbx_seq_one_letter_code
_entity_poly.pdbx_strand_id
1 'polypeptide(L)'
;MKNKSVSIPMGMVTKKFYCHKCGERLGKHPKTRTLSPGDPDYRKHNRINHKTHMIGDVEVTEYDFQCPACKNVIEYDEQCVVRKIQKQLRKNILSDEEVLNNRGKVEGSMNRNAKVFKVIFSVVALAVIGLILYSKIKSGDFSFTFYF
;
A
#
# COMPACT_ATOMS: atom_id res chain seq x y z
N MET A 1 -12.07 25.15 -9.36
CA MET A 1 -12.02 24.40 -8.07
C MET A 1 -10.89 23.39 -8.18
N LYS A 2 -9.94 23.38 -7.24
CA LYS A 2 -8.90 22.32 -7.22
C LYS A 2 -9.47 21.05 -6.59
N ASN A 3 -9.32 19.92 -7.27
CA ASN A 3 -9.73 18.64 -6.70
C ASN A 3 -8.74 18.22 -5.62
N LYS A 4 -9.24 17.84 -4.45
CA LYS A 4 -8.42 17.37 -3.33
C LYS A 4 -8.57 15.87 -3.18
N SER A 5 -7.46 15.16 -3.12
CA SER A 5 -7.41 13.72 -2.83
C SER A 5 -6.54 13.48 -1.61
N VAL A 6 -7.01 12.67 -0.68
CA VAL A 6 -6.25 12.29 0.53
C VAL A 6 -5.97 10.80 0.45
N SER A 7 -4.70 10.43 0.50
CA SER A 7 -4.25 9.03 0.45
C SER A 7 -3.55 8.67 1.76
N ILE A 8 -4.25 7.93 2.63
CA ILE A 8 -3.66 7.39 3.87
C ILE A 8 -3.50 5.88 3.71
N PRO A 9 -2.27 5.36 3.73
CA PRO A 9 -2.06 3.91 3.70
C PRO A 9 -2.74 3.24 4.89
N MET A 10 -3.52 2.19 4.65
CA MET A 10 -4.27 1.47 5.69
C MET A 10 -3.35 0.97 6.83
N GLY A 11 -2.12 0.57 6.51
CA GLY A 11 -1.14 0.19 7.51
C GLY A 11 -0.74 1.31 8.46
N MET A 12 -0.81 2.58 8.04
CA MET A 12 -0.55 3.73 8.88
C MET A 12 -1.65 3.97 9.92
N VAL A 13 -2.87 3.52 9.65
CA VAL A 13 -4.01 3.64 10.57
C VAL A 13 -4.01 2.50 11.58
N THR A 14 -3.70 1.28 11.14
CA THR A 14 -3.88 0.06 11.93
C THR A 14 -2.64 -0.38 12.71
N LYS A 15 -1.46 0.13 12.37
CA LYS A 15 -0.19 -0.33 12.95
C LYS A 15 0.52 0.81 13.68
N LYS A 16 1.21 0.46 14.77
CA LYS A 16 2.12 1.37 15.47
C LYS A 16 3.51 1.28 14.84
N PHE A 17 4.14 2.43 14.67
CA PHE A 17 5.49 2.57 14.12
C PHE A 17 6.37 3.32 15.10
N TYR A 18 7.65 2.93 15.18
CA TYR A 18 8.62 3.48 16.11
C TYR A 18 9.87 3.91 15.36
N CYS A 19 10.46 5.02 15.78
CA CYS A 19 11.71 5.53 15.23
C CYS A 19 12.86 4.55 15.51
N HIS A 20 13.62 4.17 14.49
CA HIS A 20 14.75 3.26 14.67
C HIS A 20 15.93 3.91 15.42
N LYS A 21 16.03 5.25 15.44
CA LYS A 21 17.12 5.97 16.10
C LYS A 21 16.90 6.16 17.60
N CYS A 22 15.68 6.49 18.02
CA CYS A 22 15.41 6.83 19.42
C CYS A 22 14.31 5.97 20.07
N GLY A 23 13.63 5.09 19.32
CA GLY A 23 12.56 4.23 19.84
C GLY A 23 11.24 4.94 20.07
N GLU A 24 11.14 6.27 19.87
CA GLU A 24 9.91 7.02 20.09
C GLU A 24 8.85 6.69 19.05
N ARG A 25 7.57 6.80 19.42
CA ARG A 25 6.45 6.55 18.53
C ARG A 25 6.36 7.62 17.45
N LEU A 26 6.27 7.20 16.20
CA LEU A 26 6.19 8.11 15.05
C LEU A 26 4.81 8.74 14.91
N GLY A 27 4.80 10.04 14.61
CA GLY A 27 3.60 10.79 14.22
C GLY A 27 3.41 10.79 12.71
N LYS A 28 2.21 11.15 12.28
CA LYS A 28 1.89 11.36 10.85
C LYS A 28 2.38 12.75 10.42
N HIS A 29 3.05 12.81 9.28
CA HIS A 29 3.51 14.06 8.68
C HIS A 29 2.85 14.23 7.31
N PRO A 30 1.95 15.20 7.12
CA PRO A 30 1.29 15.43 5.84
C PRO A 30 2.28 16.00 4.82
N LYS A 31 2.23 15.47 3.60
CA LYS A 31 2.99 15.94 2.44
C LYS A 31 2.00 16.19 1.31
N THR A 32 1.83 17.44 0.94
CA THR A 32 0.91 17.81 -0.13
C THR A 32 1.68 18.07 -1.41
N ARG A 33 1.22 17.49 -2.52
CA ARG A 33 1.74 17.73 -3.87
C ARG A 33 0.60 17.94 -4.86
N THR A 34 0.85 18.72 -5.90
CA THR A 34 -0.09 18.93 -7.00
C THR A 34 0.32 18.03 -8.16
N LEU A 35 -0.63 17.24 -8.69
CA LEU A 35 -0.45 16.40 -9.85
C LEU A 35 -1.19 17.00 -11.04
N SER A 36 -0.52 17.13 -12.17
CA SER A 36 -1.09 17.60 -13.43
C SER A 36 -1.44 16.45 -14.37
N PRO A 37 -2.34 16.65 -15.38
CA PRO A 37 -2.77 15.63 -16.34
C PRO A 37 -1.64 15.10 -17.21
N GLY A 38 -0.59 14.67 -16.85
CA GLY A 38 0.58 14.11 -17.54
C GLY A 38 1.48 13.34 -16.59
N ASP A 39 1.27 13.54 -15.29
CA ASP A 39 2.04 12.85 -14.27
C ASP A 39 1.68 11.37 -14.23
N PRO A 40 2.66 10.46 -14.05
CA PRO A 40 2.44 9.01 -14.03
C PRO A 40 1.46 8.59 -12.93
N ASP A 41 1.45 9.31 -11.80
CA ASP A 41 0.56 9.04 -10.67
C ASP A 41 -0.83 9.69 -10.81
N TYR A 42 -1.02 10.60 -11.78
CA TYR A 42 -2.27 11.33 -11.93
C TYR A 42 -3.49 10.41 -12.05
N ARG A 43 -3.42 9.37 -12.87
CA ARG A 43 -4.51 8.41 -13.06
C ARG A 43 -4.87 7.66 -11.80
N LYS A 44 -3.89 7.37 -10.93
CA LYS A 44 -4.10 6.67 -9.67
C LYS A 44 -4.95 7.49 -8.70
N HIS A 45 -4.70 8.79 -8.65
CA HIS A 45 -5.39 9.71 -7.73
C HIS A 45 -6.65 10.33 -8.32
N ASN A 46 -6.78 10.38 -9.63
CA ASN A 46 -7.96 10.90 -10.33
C ASN A 46 -9.09 9.87 -10.51
N ARG A 47 -8.91 8.61 -10.11
CA ARG A 47 -9.94 7.56 -10.19
C ARG A 47 -11.23 7.89 -9.46
N ILE A 48 -11.19 8.78 -8.46
CA ILE A 48 -12.36 9.20 -7.69
C ILE A 48 -13.26 10.14 -8.51
N ASN A 49 -12.74 10.78 -9.56
CA ASN A 49 -13.44 11.81 -10.34
C ASN A 49 -13.96 11.36 -11.70
N HIS A 50 -14.00 10.05 -11.98
CA HIS A 50 -14.57 9.53 -13.23
C HIS A 50 -16.03 9.96 -13.50
N LYS A 51 -16.77 10.37 -12.47
CA LYS A 51 -18.15 10.85 -12.62
C LYS A 51 -18.27 12.32 -13.04
N THR A 52 -17.22 13.13 -12.89
CA THR A 52 -17.31 14.58 -13.11
C THR A 52 -16.52 15.10 -14.30
N HIS A 53 -15.79 14.26 -15.04
CA HIS A 53 -14.96 14.63 -16.19
C HIS A 53 -14.08 15.87 -15.97
N MET A 54 -13.74 16.20 -14.73
CA MET A 54 -12.90 17.35 -14.44
C MET A 54 -11.45 17.05 -14.85
N ILE A 55 -11.04 17.67 -15.94
CA ILE A 55 -9.65 17.72 -16.39
C ILE A 55 -9.03 18.93 -15.69
N GLY A 56 -8.10 18.69 -14.78
CA GLY A 56 -7.41 19.74 -14.04
C GLY A 56 -6.44 19.19 -13.02
N ASP A 57 -5.65 20.06 -12.40
CA ASP A 57 -4.71 19.66 -11.38
C ASP A 57 -5.42 19.07 -10.15
N VAL A 58 -4.82 18.02 -9.59
CA VAL A 58 -5.28 17.34 -8.38
C VAL A 58 -4.28 17.58 -7.25
N GLU A 59 -4.74 18.19 -6.16
CA GLU A 59 -3.96 18.34 -4.94
C GLU A 59 -4.06 17.03 -4.12
N VAL A 60 -2.93 16.31 -4.00
CA VAL A 60 -2.86 15.04 -3.28
C VAL A 60 -2.14 15.25 -1.96
N THR A 61 -2.79 14.88 -0.87
CA THR A 61 -2.15 14.83 0.45
C THR A 61 -1.80 13.38 0.77
N GLU A 62 -0.52 13.10 0.81
CA GLU A 62 0.09 11.85 1.27
C GLU A 62 0.62 12.02 2.70
N TYR A 63 0.93 10.94 3.36
CA TYR A 63 1.45 10.98 4.72
C TYR A 63 2.72 10.18 4.85
N ASP A 64 3.76 10.83 5.33
CA ASP A 64 4.99 10.23 5.81
C ASP A 64 4.96 10.09 7.33
N PHE A 65 6.03 9.59 7.92
CA PHE A 65 6.22 9.54 9.35
C PHE A 65 7.24 10.58 9.80
N GLN A 66 6.94 11.25 10.92
CA GLN A 66 7.91 12.13 11.59
C GLN A 66 8.09 11.70 13.04
N CYS A 67 9.34 11.64 13.48
CA CYS A 67 9.68 11.41 14.88
C CYS A 67 9.52 12.72 15.66
N PRO A 68 8.74 12.76 16.75
CA PRO A 68 8.60 13.96 17.56
C PRO A 68 9.88 14.35 18.30
N ALA A 69 10.72 13.38 18.67
CA ALA A 69 11.97 13.61 19.40
C ALA A 69 13.12 14.07 18.50
N CYS A 70 13.50 13.26 17.50
CA CYS A 70 14.64 13.55 16.64
C CYS A 70 14.28 14.30 15.34
N LYS A 71 13.00 14.61 15.11
CA LYS A 71 12.47 15.32 13.92
C LYS A 71 12.75 14.62 12.58
N ASN A 72 13.26 13.40 12.61
CA ASN A 72 13.54 12.63 11.41
C ASN A 72 12.24 12.32 10.66
N VAL A 73 12.21 12.59 9.35
CA VAL A 73 11.08 12.27 8.46
C VAL A 73 11.45 11.02 7.69
N ILE A 74 10.57 10.04 7.68
CA ILE A 74 10.78 8.72 7.06
C ILE A 74 9.56 8.43 6.19
N GLU A 75 9.79 8.06 4.95
CA GLU A 75 8.73 7.64 4.03
C GLU A 75 8.03 6.38 4.53
N TYR A 76 6.75 6.26 4.19
CA TYR A 76 5.90 5.15 4.64
C TYR A 76 6.49 3.78 4.26
N ASP A 77 6.94 3.62 3.02
CA ASP A 77 7.46 2.34 2.53
C ASP A 77 8.76 1.96 3.23
N GLU A 78 9.66 2.92 3.42
CA GLU A 78 10.90 2.73 4.17
C GLU A 78 10.61 2.33 5.61
N GLN A 79 9.69 3.00 6.27
CA GLN A 79 9.30 2.67 7.64
C GLN A 79 8.64 1.29 7.75
N CYS A 80 7.97 0.81 6.72
CA CYS A 80 7.47 -0.56 6.67
C CYS A 80 8.60 -1.61 6.67
N VAL A 81 9.70 -1.33 5.98
CA VAL A 81 10.91 -2.17 5.98
C VAL A 81 11.57 -2.13 7.36
N VAL A 82 11.83 -0.93 7.90
CA VAL A 82 12.42 -0.73 9.23
C VAL A 82 11.62 -1.47 10.31
N ARG A 83 10.30 -1.34 10.32
CA ARG A 83 9.42 -2.05 11.26
C ARG A 83 9.55 -3.57 11.19
N LYS A 84 9.76 -4.14 10.00
CA LYS A 84 9.99 -5.58 9.85
C LYS A 84 11.33 -5.99 10.41
N ILE A 85 12.38 -5.20 10.18
CA ILE A 85 13.71 -5.42 10.76
C ILE A 85 13.63 -5.36 12.29
N GLN A 86 12.97 -4.34 12.86
CA GLN A 86 12.73 -4.21 14.31
C GLN A 86 12.07 -5.46 14.89
N LYS A 87 11.04 -5.98 14.22
CA LYS A 87 10.36 -7.21 14.65
C LYS A 87 11.25 -8.43 14.55
N GLN A 88 12.03 -8.57 13.48
CA GLN A 88 12.92 -9.70 13.26
C GLN A 88 14.06 -9.73 14.29
N LEU A 89 14.64 -8.59 14.59
CA LEU A 89 15.70 -8.44 15.57
C LEU A 89 15.20 -8.30 17.00
N ARG A 90 13.87 -8.14 17.19
CA ARG A 90 13.22 -7.89 18.50
C ARG A 90 13.77 -6.66 19.21
N LYS A 91 14.19 -5.66 18.44
CA LYS A 91 14.77 -4.38 18.93
C LYS A 91 13.96 -3.22 18.36
N ASN A 92 13.70 -2.20 19.18
CA ASN A 92 13.07 -0.96 18.68
C ASN A 92 14.08 0.03 18.15
N ILE A 93 15.27 0.09 18.75
CA ILE A 93 16.37 0.96 18.33
C ILE A 93 17.33 0.12 17.51
N LEU A 94 17.69 0.64 16.32
CA LEU A 94 18.57 -0.01 15.36
C LEU A 94 19.62 1.02 14.93
N SER A 95 20.86 0.58 14.72
CA SER A 95 21.87 1.38 14.05
C SER A 95 21.57 1.47 12.54
N ASP A 96 22.04 2.52 11.87
CA ASP A 96 21.87 2.67 10.43
C ASP A 96 22.53 1.49 9.68
N GLU A 97 23.61 0.92 10.21
CA GLU A 97 24.26 -0.28 9.68
C GLU A 97 23.40 -1.53 9.81
N GLU A 98 22.73 -1.75 10.95
CA GLU A 98 21.80 -2.86 11.15
C GLU A 98 20.62 -2.77 10.15
N VAL A 99 20.11 -1.57 9.90
CA VAL A 99 19.06 -1.34 8.91
C VAL A 99 19.55 -1.69 7.51
N LEU A 100 20.73 -1.20 7.11
CA LEU A 100 21.32 -1.43 5.79
C LEU A 100 21.56 -2.93 5.54
N ASN A 101 22.19 -3.63 6.49
CA ASN A 101 22.55 -5.06 6.36
C ASN A 101 21.31 -5.99 6.29
N ASN A 102 20.20 -5.60 6.92
CA ASN A 102 18.99 -6.42 6.92
C ASN A 102 17.95 -6.01 5.85
N ARG A 103 18.12 -4.83 5.25
CA ARG A 103 17.19 -4.27 4.25
C ARG A 103 16.95 -5.23 3.09
N GLY A 104 18.00 -5.69 2.42
CA GLY A 104 17.88 -6.57 1.27
C GLY A 104 17.18 -7.90 1.57
N LYS A 105 17.42 -8.49 2.74
CA LYS A 105 16.75 -9.72 3.19
C LYS A 105 15.26 -9.50 3.41
N VAL A 106 14.90 -8.39 4.03
CA VAL A 106 13.50 -8.06 4.32
C VAL A 106 12.75 -7.69 3.05
N GLU A 107 13.30 -6.87 2.17
CA GLU A 107 12.70 -6.52 0.88
C GLU A 107 12.49 -7.75 -0.01
N GLY A 108 13.48 -8.64 -0.09
CA GLY A 108 13.37 -9.91 -0.80
C GLY A 108 12.27 -10.80 -0.25
N SER A 109 12.12 -10.89 1.07
CA SER A 109 11.04 -11.63 1.74
C SER A 109 9.66 -11.00 1.46
N MET A 110 9.57 -9.67 1.48
CA MET A 110 8.31 -8.95 1.16
C MET A 110 7.85 -9.23 -0.25
N ASN A 111 8.77 -9.16 -1.21
CA ASN A 111 8.46 -9.39 -2.61
C ASN A 111 8.07 -10.86 -2.89
N ARG A 112 8.75 -11.82 -2.24
CA ARG A 112 8.38 -13.24 -2.30
C ARG A 112 6.98 -13.49 -1.77
N ASN A 113 6.63 -12.95 -0.60
CA ASN A 113 5.31 -13.11 0.00
C ASN A 113 4.21 -12.49 -0.88
N ALA A 114 4.47 -11.34 -1.52
CA ALA A 114 3.53 -10.73 -2.45
C ALA A 114 3.29 -11.60 -3.70
N LYS A 115 4.33 -12.24 -4.24
CA LYS A 115 4.20 -13.19 -5.35
C LYS A 115 3.39 -14.43 -4.95
N VAL A 116 3.70 -15.03 -3.81
CA VAL A 116 2.97 -16.20 -3.28
C VAL A 116 1.49 -15.85 -3.07
N PHE A 117 1.20 -14.68 -2.49
CA PHE A 117 -0.18 -14.25 -2.29
C PHE A 117 -0.95 -14.10 -3.61
N LYS A 118 -0.31 -13.53 -4.65
CA LYS A 118 -0.93 -13.44 -5.98
C LYS A 118 -1.26 -14.81 -6.56
N VAL A 119 -0.35 -15.78 -6.43
CA VAL A 119 -0.56 -17.15 -6.92
C VAL A 119 -1.72 -17.81 -6.18
N ILE A 120 -1.75 -17.75 -4.84
CA ILE A 120 -2.82 -18.33 -4.03
C ILE A 120 -4.16 -17.72 -4.42
N PHE A 121 -4.23 -16.38 -4.55
CA PHE A 121 -5.46 -15.69 -4.93
C PHE A 121 -5.95 -16.10 -6.32
N SER A 122 -5.05 -16.27 -7.29
CA SER A 122 -5.41 -16.75 -8.64
C SER A 122 -5.96 -18.17 -8.61
N VAL A 123 -5.36 -19.08 -7.83
CA VAL A 123 -5.84 -20.47 -7.69
C VAL A 123 -7.22 -20.50 -7.05
N VAL A 124 -7.44 -19.73 -5.99
CA VAL A 124 -8.76 -19.64 -5.33
C VAL A 124 -9.82 -19.08 -6.29
N ALA A 125 -9.48 -18.02 -7.05
CA ALA A 125 -10.39 -17.45 -8.03
C ALA A 125 -10.79 -18.46 -9.12
N LEU A 126 -9.83 -19.22 -9.65
CA LEU A 126 -10.10 -20.27 -10.63
C LEU A 126 -10.96 -21.39 -10.05
N ALA A 127 -10.72 -21.81 -8.81
CA ALA A 127 -11.53 -22.82 -8.13
C ALA A 127 -13.00 -22.36 -7.97
N VAL A 128 -13.21 -21.09 -7.57
CA VAL A 128 -14.56 -20.50 -7.44
C VAL A 128 -15.26 -20.47 -8.79
N ILE A 129 -14.58 -20.01 -9.86
CA ILE A 129 -15.13 -20.00 -11.21
C ILE A 129 -15.51 -21.44 -11.66
N GLY A 130 -14.63 -22.42 -11.41
CA GLY A 130 -14.89 -23.82 -11.72
C GLY A 130 -16.14 -24.38 -11.00
N LEU A 131 -16.31 -24.04 -9.72
CA LEU A 131 -17.51 -24.44 -8.95
C LEU A 131 -18.78 -23.81 -9.51
N ILE A 132 -18.73 -22.52 -9.90
CA ILE A 132 -19.89 -21.83 -10.50
C ILE A 132 -20.27 -22.48 -11.83
N LEU A 133 -19.27 -22.77 -12.69
CA LEU A 133 -19.51 -23.45 -13.96
C LEU A 133 -20.08 -24.86 -13.76
N TYR A 134 -19.49 -25.62 -12.83
CA TYR A 134 -20.00 -26.97 -12.50
C TYR A 134 -21.44 -26.93 -12.00
N SER A 135 -21.79 -25.99 -11.14
CA SER A 135 -23.16 -25.86 -10.64
C SER A 135 -24.15 -25.51 -11.74
N LYS A 136 -23.77 -24.63 -12.69
CA LYS A 136 -24.61 -24.29 -13.87
C LYS A 136 -24.80 -25.44 -14.83
N ILE A 137 -23.75 -26.22 -15.08
CA ILE A 137 -23.85 -27.43 -15.92
C ILE A 137 -24.80 -28.45 -15.29
N LYS A 138 -24.71 -28.64 -13.96
CA LYS A 138 -25.56 -29.59 -13.24
C LYS A 138 -27.02 -29.14 -13.16
N SER A 139 -27.31 -27.84 -13.10
CA SER A 139 -28.66 -27.29 -13.08
C SER A 139 -29.34 -27.20 -14.47
N GLY A 140 -28.59 -27.45 -15.56
CA GLY A 140 -29.12 -27.35 -16.94
C GLY A 140 -29.34 -25.91 -17.43
N ASP A 141 -28.94 -24.90 -16.66
CA ASP A 141 -29.13 -23.49 -16.96
C ASP A 141 -27.94 -22.95 -17.76
N PHE A 142 -28.01 -22.99 -19.09
CA PHE A 142 -26.99 -22.51 -20.02
C PHE A 142 -27.16 -21.04 -20.43
N SER A 143 -27.83 -20.21 -19.64
CA SER A 143 -27.96 -18.78 -19.95
C SER A 143 -26.70 -18.01 -19.49
N PHE A 144 -25.75 -17.77 -20.41
CA PHE A 144 -24.67 -16.80 -20.22
C PHE A 144 -25.17 -15.38 -20.54
N THR A 145 -25.61 -14.64 -19.57
CA THR A 145 -25.79 -13.19 -19.70
C THR A 145 -24.48 -12.50 -19.36
N PHE A 146 -23.71 -12.12 -20.39
CA PHE A 146 -22.59 -11.19 -20.24
C PHE A 146 -23.16 -9.78 -20.03
N TYR A 147 -23.03 -9.21 -18.84
CA TYR A 147 -23.18 -7.78 -18.64
C TYR A 147 -21.85 -7.10 -18.95
N PHE A 148 -21.80 -6.39 -20.09
CA PHE A 148 -20.75 -5.43 -20.42
C PHE A 148 -21.07 -4.07 -19.80
#